data_cf1ab01290352ddd3928260f9efb1364
#
_entry.id   cf1ab01290352ddd3928260f9efb1364
#
_cell.length_a   1.000
_cell.length_b   1.000
_cell.length_c   1.000
_cell.angle_alpha   90.00
_cell.angle_beta   90.00
_cell.angle_gamma   90.00
#
_symmetry.space_group_name_H-M   'P 1'
#
loop_
_entity.id
_entity.type
_entity.pdbx_description
1 polymer ?
#
loop_
_entity_poly.entity_id
_entity_poly.type
_entity_poly.pdbx_seq_one_letter_code
_entity_poly.pdbx_strand_id
1 'polypeptide(L)'
;MKKLLLILLISPILGLGQTSGGPDYYGYTWVDSYDSIGPVYNWVDIEVPENLVSGLGDDNIIGSFPISNFCYYWYNVSGISIGSNGYISFSNPQNIASPFPAIPTAGGANDFIAPLLSDLSFTGNNNPGKCYLDNHNPDSTIISYVDVPFWQLAAPQYTGSNTFQIILCHIDSTVVFQYKSMSGITNANDITIGIESVAGSIGLEHSQNVYPPSLYSIVFSPPSLANAAPITDVAANWNDNEENKGLFLSGQGDNYVMTSNVYNVGNQNVGQFTLTSEMTPLFGTPVVSNNITINGLNANHDTTIVFSNIFSPTNIGTYTFSSNHTGVNADINPTNNDIEQEIIVLDTTQSNINLCYANNLAASTLPGINWSGGNGGIGVYFEPSFYPAKLISSNFGIDLIGSSFTAKIYDDDGPNGEAGTLIDSVFVDSLSIVSGWNNVPLSSPYIINDGGVYVLWYMNGSSISLERENISPISRQTYEVLSGFWSKYRDYQTEDFFISIDLQKIPFAEDIGVSYILS
;
A
#
# COMPACT_ATOMS: atom_id res chain seq x y z
N MET A 1 -2.12 75.87 -15.02
CA MET A 1 -2.43 74.68 -14.22
C MET A 1 -1.62 73.51 -14.75
N LYS A 2 -0.50 73.15 -14.11
CA LYS A 2 0.36 72.01 -14.50
C LYS A 2 -0.23 70.78 -13.83
N LYS A 3 -0.67 69.79 -14.66
CA LYS A 3 -1.09 68.48 -14.17
C LYS A 3 0.16 67.63 -13.84
N LEU A 4 0.36 67.35 -12.59
CA LEU A 4 1.39 66.40 -12.10
C LEU A 4 0.89 64.98 -12.36
N LEU A 5 1.54 64.26 -13.26
CA LEU A 5 1.27 62.86 -13.55
C LEU A 5 2.06 62.02 -12.53
N LEU A 6 1.37 61.45 -11.56
CA LEU A 6 1.95 60.52 -10.56
C LEU A 6 2.04 59.14 -11.24
N ILE A 7 3.22 58.73 -11.68
CA ILE A 7 3.49 57.39 -12.17
C ILE A 7 3.72 56.51 -10.92
N LEU A 8 2.73 55.74 -10.57
CA LEU A 8 2.84 54.69 -9.53
C LEU A 8 3.65 53.53 -10.14
N LEU A 9 4.94 53.44 -9.78
CA LEU A 9 5.75 52.27 -10.06
C LEU A 9 5.21 51.11 -9.22
N ILE A 10 4.38 50.24 -9.80
CA ILE A 10 4.06 48.92 -9.27
C ILE A 10 5.30 48.08 -9.50
N SER A 11 6.22 48.02 -8.53
CA SER A 11 7.20 46.95 -8.50
C SER A 11 6.43 45.65 -8.33
N PRO A 12 6.67 44.61 -9.19
CA PRO A 12 6.15 43.30 -8.86
C PRO A 12 6.72 42.92 -7.49
N ILE A 13 5.86 42.76 -6.50
CA ILE A 13 6.19 42.05 -5.29
C ILE A 13 6.45 40.63 -5.78
N LEU A 14 7.71 40.30 -6.01
CA LEU A 14 8.14 38.92 -6.05
C LEU A 14 7.72 38.36 -4.69
N GLY A 15 6.65 37.60 -4.65
CA GLY A 15 6.34 36.80 -3.50
C GLY A 15 7.55 35.91 -3.27
N LEU A 16 8.37 36.25 -2.29
CA LEU A 16 9.40 35.37 -1.79
C LEU A 16 8.60 34.16 -1.26
N GLY A 17 8.70 33.05 -1.93
CA GLY A 17 8.19 31.78 -1.42
C GLY A 17 8.77 31.57 -0.02
N GLN A 18 8.05 30.87 0.81
CA GLN A 18 8.55 30.46 2.12
C GLN A 18 9.82 29.64 1.94
N THR A 19 10.92 30.04 2.57
CA THR A 19 12.23 29.38 2.48
C THR A 19 12.55 28.50 3.70
N SER A 20 11.65 28.49 4.68
CA SER A 20 11.71 27.66 5.89
C SER A 20 10.32 27.39 6.42
N GLY A 21 10.14 26.30 7.14
CA GLY A 21 8.84 25.92 7.69
C GLY A 21 8.93 25.04 8.93
N GLY A 22 7.77 24.78 9.53
CA GLY A 22 7.66 24.12 10.81
C GLY A 22 7.69 25.09 12.00
N PRO A 23 7.85 24.63 13.27
CA PRO A 23 7.93 23.20 13.57
C PRO A 23 6.61 22.46 13.34
N ASP A 24 6.68 21.16 13.02
CA ASP A 24 5.55 20.26 13.16
C ASP A 24 5.23 20.02 14.65
N TYR A 25 4.26 19.15 14.93
CA TYR A 25 3.86 18.90 16.32
C TYR A 25 4.98 18.30 17.17
N TYR A 26 5.85 17.44 16.60
CA TYR A 26 6.99 16.88 17.32
C TYR A 26 8.15 17.87 17.48
N GLY A 27 8.32 18.78 16.51
CA GLY A 27 9.31 19.83 16.51
C GLY A 27 10.25 19.85 15.30
N TYR A 28 10.02 19.03 14.27
CA TYR A 28 10.79 19.11 13.02
C TYR A 28 10.61 20.45 12.33
N THR A 29 11.68 20.96 11.76
CA THR A 29 11.69 22.16 10.91
C THR A 29 12.37 21.86 9.59
N TRP A 30 12.05 22.63 8.54
CA TRP A 30 12.81 22.58 7.29
C TRP A 30 13.32 23.97 6.88
N VAL A 31 14.43 23.99 6.16
CA VAL A 31 15.01 25.16 5.49
C VAL A 31 15.46 24.76 4.10
N ASP A 32 15.25 25.61 3.10
CA ASP A 32 15.70 25.35 1.74
C ASP A 32 16.92 26.18 1.32
N SER A 33 17.46 25.89 0.13
CA SER A 33 18.67 26.54 -0.41
C SER A 33 18.46 27.99 -0.87
N TYR A 34 17.24 28.52 -0.82
CA TYR A 34 16.97 29.94 -1.05
C TYR A 34 17.07 30.78 0.22
N ASP A 35 17.07 30.14 1.37
CA ASP A 35 17.35 30.82 2.64
C ASP A 35 18.84 31.15 2.77
N SER A 36 19.15 32.30 3.36
CA SER A 36 20.53 32.75 3.55
C SER A 36 21.39 31.84 4.47
N ILE A 37 20.70 31.07 5.34
CA ILE A 37 21.31 30.07 6.23
C ILE A 37 20.97 28.63 5.80
N GLY A 38 20.30 28.46 4.67
CA GLY A 38 19.85 27.19 4.15
C GLY A 38 20.99 26.31 3.62
N PRO A 39 20.67 25.06 3.27
CA PRO A 39 21.64 24.14 2.74
C PRO A 39 22.18 24.61 1.39
N VAL A 40 23.46 24.38 1.16
CA VAL A 40 24.05 24.56 -0.17
C VAL A 40 23.82 23.26 -0.95
N TYR A 41 23.25 23.39 -2.16
CA TYR A 41 23.13 22.24 -3.05
C TYR A 41 24.50 21.58 -3.30
N ASN A 42 24.62 20.27 -3.02
CA ASN A 42 25.86 19.52 -3.15
C ASN A 42 25.56 18.04 -3.47
N TRP A 43 25.43 17.73 -4.74
CA TRP A 43 25.13 16.37 -5.21
C TRP A 43 26.24 15.39 -4.84
N VAL A 44 25.86 14.25 -4.28
CA VAL A 44 26.78 13.14 -4.00
C VAL A 44 26.59 12.07 -5.08
N ASP A 45 27.62 11.82 -5.86
CA ASP A 45 27.56 10.83 -6.93
C ASP A 45 27.71 9.41 -6.36
N ILE A 46 26.65 8.61 -6.47
CA ILE A 46 26.61 7.20 -6.05
C ILE A 46 26.24 6.27 -7.22
N GLU A 47 26.30 6.76 -8.45
CA GLU A 47 25.87 6.07 -9.67
C GLU A 47 26.90 5.01 -10.12
N VAL A 48 27.14 4.00 -9.28
CA VAL A 48 28.01 2.86 -9.55
C VAL A 48 27.21 1.55 -9.61
N PRO A 49 27.66 0.53 -10.37
CA PRO A 49 26.87 -0.70 -10.57
C PRO A 49 26.49 -1.43 -9.29
N GLU A 50 27.35 -1.41 -8.27
CA GLU A 50 27.13 -2.05 -6.97
C GLU A 50 26.01 -1.42 -6.15
N ASN A 51 25.69 -0.15 -6.41
CA ASN A 51 24.62 0.59 -5.74
C ASN A 51 23.28 0.52 -6.48
N LEU A 52 23.24 -0.10 -7.68
CA LEU A 52 22.04 -0.15 -8.49
C LEU A 52 20.94 -0.99 -7.81
N VAL A 53 19.81 -0.36 -7.56
CA VAL A 53 18.60 -0.99 -7.04
C VAL A 53 17.81 -1.58 -8.20
N SER A 54 17.49 -2.88 -8.11
CA SER A 54 16.72 -3.62 -9.12
C SER A 54 15.31 -3.93 -8.61
N GLY A 55 14.34 -4.06 -9.51
CA GLY A 55 12.98 -4.48 -9.17
C GLY A 55 11.97 -3.35 -9.04
N LEU A 56 12.39 -2.07 -9.12
CA LEU A 56 11.45 -0.97 -9.24
C LEU A 56 10.73 -1.01 -10.59
N GLY A 57 9.43 -0.86 -10.55
CA GLY A 57 8.54 -0.89 -11.69
C GLY A 57 7.65 0.35 -11.77
N ASP A 58 6.36 0.12 -11.65
CA ASP A 58 5.31 1.12 -11.56
C ASP A 58 4.47 0.79 -10.32
N ASP A 59 4.16 1.80 -9.50
CA ASP A 59 3.37 1.66 -8.28
C ASP A 59 3.82 0.52 -7.34
N ASN A 60 5.14 0.29 -7.21
CA ASN A 60 5.65 -0.74 -6.33
C ASN A 60 6.68 -0.23 -5.32
N ILE A 61 6.87 -1.02 -4.27
CA ILE A 61 7.86 -0.79 -3.22
C ILE A 61 8.72 -2.04 -3.06
N ILE A 62 10.02 -1.87 -2.90
CA ILE A 62 10.98 -2.95 -2.72
C ILE A 62 11.87 -2.72 -1.50
N GLY A 63 12.26 -3.77 -0.83
CA GLY A 63 13.07 -3.77 0.40
C GLY A 63 12.77 -5.03 1.23
N SER A 64 13.15 -5.11 2.48
CA SER A 64 13.85 -4.06 3.25
C SER A 64 15.36 -4.10 2.98
N PHE A 65 15.97 -2.95 2.75
CA PHE A 65 17.43 -2.81 2.66
C PHE A 65 17.97 -2.41 4.03
N PRO A 66 18.97 -3.11 4.57
CA PRO A 66 19.56 -2.75 5.87
C PRO A 66 20.32 -1.42 5.75
N ILE A 67 20.19 -0.57 6.77
CA ILE A 67 20.94 0.67 6.91
C ILE A 67 21.57 0.75 8.30
N SER A 68 22.56 1.63 8.48
CA SER A 68 23.04 2.01 9.81
C SER A 68 21.89 2.66 10.58
N ASN A 69 21.89 2.47 11.90
CA ASN A 69 20.82 2.98 12.76
C ASN A 69 20.61 4.49 12.56
N PHE A 70 19.40 4.87 12.14
CA PHE A 70 18.98 6.25 11.91
C PHE A 70 17.83 6.59 12.86
N CYS A 71 17.97 7.69 13.61
CA CYS A 71 16.88 8.17 14.46
C CYS A 71 15.93 9.02 13.62
N TYR A 72 14.73 8.51 13.41
CA TYR A 72 13.68 9.23 12.68
C TYR A 72 12.55 9.58 13.64
N TYR A 73 12.18 10.83 13.74
CA TYR A 73 11.30 11.33 14.78
C TYR A 73 11.77 10.90 16.19
N TRP A 74 11.08 10.01 16.86
CA TRP A 74 11.40 9.51 18.21
C TRP A 74 11.78 8.04 18.25
N TYR A 75 11.99 7.41 17.10
CA TYR A 75 12.32 5.99 17.00
C TYR A 75 13.51 5.75 16.08
N ASN A 76 14.13 4.60 16.26
CA ASN A 76 15.27 4.19 15.46
C ASN A 76 14.84 3.23 14.36
N VAL A 77 15.37 3.43 13.17
CA VAL A 77 15.17 2.57 12.02
C VAL A 77 16.50 1.99 11.57
N SER A 78 16.48 0.71 11.13
CA SER A 78 17.65 -0.02 10.66
C SER A 78 17.45 -0.64 9.28
N GLY A 79 16.33 -0.35 8.64
CA GLY A 79 15.99 -0.79 7.30
C GLY A 79 15.11 0.22 6.59
N ILE A 80 15.20 0.24 5.27
CA ILE A 80 14.37 1.07 4.39
C ILE A 80 13.77 0.23 3.27
N SER A 81 12.59 0.62 2.82
CA SER A 81 12.00 0.17 1.56
C SER A 81 11.90 1.37 0.61
N ILE A 82 12.06 1.14 -0.68
CA ILE A 82 12.14 2.18 -1.71
C ILE A 82 10.93 2.03 -2.62
N GLY A 83 10.10 3.07 -2.72
CA GLY A 83 8.92 3.12 -3.58
C GLY A 83 9.25 3.70 -4.96
N SER A 84 8.66 3.14 -6.02
CA SER A 84 8.83 3.65 -7.39
C SER A 84 8.36 5.09 -7.53
N ASN A 85 7.37 5.51 -6.77
CA ASN A 85 6.77 6.83 -6.78
C ASN A 85 7.55 7.91 -5.99
N GLY A 86 8.87 7.73 -5.83
CA GLY A 86 9.76 8.78 -5.32
C GLY A 86 9.71 8.99 -3.82
N TYR A 87 9.59 7.92 -3.05
CA TYR A 87 9.61 7.92 -1.58
C TYR A 87 10.39 6.73 -1.03
N ILE A 88 10.74 6.81 0.25
CA ILE A 88 11.20 5.68 1.05
C ILE A 88 10.28 5.51 2.24
N SER A 89 10.13 4.27 2.70
CA SER A 89 9.35 3.91 3.90
C SER A 89 10.20 3.06 4.83
N PHE A 90 9.85 3.02 6.11
CA PHE A 90 10.62 2.30 7.13
C PHE A 90 9.93 1.01 7.57
N SER A 91 9.25 1.03 8.71
CA SER A 91 8.53 -0.14 9.23
C SER A 91 7.18 -0.31 8.55
N ASN A 92 6.77 -1.55 8.32
CA ASN A 92 5.51 -1.88 7.65
C ASN A 92 5.31 -1.07 6.35
N PRO A 93 6.17 -1.28 5.34
CA PRO A 93 6.17 -0.46 4.14
C PRO A 93 4.84 -0.55 3.41
N GLN A 94 4.26 0.61 3.13
CA GLN A 94 2.99 0.75 2.42
C GLN A 94 3.24 1.15 0.98
N ASN A 95 2.46 0.60 0.06
CA ASN A 95 2.53 0.99 -1.34
C ASN A 95 1.74 2.27 -1.56
N ILE A 96 2.45 3.37 -1.87
CA ILE A 96 1.87 4.68 -2.10
C ILE A 96 1.80 4.94 -3.60
N ALA A 97 0.58 4.92 -4.12
CA ALA A 97 0.25 5.23 -5.51
C ALA A 97 -0.81 6.34 -5.57
N SER A 98 -1.07 6.89 -6.75
CA SER A 98 -2.09 7.93 -6.92
C SER A 98 -3.48 7.46 -6.46
N PRO A 99 -4.25 8.30 -5.72
CA PRO A 99 -3.97 9.71 -5.38
C PRO A 99 -3.00 9.82 -4.19
N PHE A 100 -2.02 10.71 -4.31
CA PHE A 100 -0.99 10.87 -3.29
C PHE A 100 -1.50 11.68 -2.10
N PRO A 101 -1.21 11.25 -0.85
CA PRO A 101 -1.67 11.94 0.35
C PRO A 101 -0.94 13.28 0.55
N ALA A 102 -1.60 14.23 1.22
CA ALA A 102 -0.94 15.35 1.86
C ALA A 102 -0.17 14.88 3.12
N ILE A 103 0.76 15.68 3.62
CA ILE A 103 1.52 15.39 4.84
C ILE A 103 1.19 16.41 5.95
N PRO A 104 0.74 15.96 7.14
CA PRO A 104 0.38 14.59 7.51
C PRO A 104 -1.02 14.20 7.04
N THR A 105 -1.26 12.90 6.84
CA THR A 105 -2.59 12.36 6.57
C THR A 105 -2.87 11.17 7.48
N ALA A 106 -3.58 11.40 8.56
CA ALA A 106 -4.01 10.35 9.48
C ALA A 106 -4.90 9.31 8.75
N GLY A 107 -4.64 8.02 8.97
CA GLY A 107 -5.38 6.93 8.32
C GLY A 107 -4.97 6.63 6.88
N GLY A 108 -3.87 7.21 6.42
CA GLY A 108 -3.22 6.91 5.14
C GLY A 108 -1.96 6.08 5.29
N ALA A 109 -1.11 6.09 4.27
CA ALA A 109 0.26 5.60 4.38
C ALA A 109 1.05 6.47 5.36
N ASN A 110 1.83 5.84 6.22
CA ASN A 110 2.59 6.49 7.29
C ASN A 110 4.07 6.07 7.24
N ASP A 111 4.91 6.70 8.04
CA ASP A 111 6.30 6.30 8.23
C ASP A 111 7.13 6.35 6.95
N PHE A 112 7.08 7.48 6.25
CA PHE A 112 7.77 7.66 4.99
C PHE A 112 8.46 9.03 4.83
N ILE A 113 9.39 9.10 3.88
CA ILE A 113 10.10 10.30 3.46
C ILE A 113 9.89 10.47 1.96
N ALA A 114 9.39 11.62 1.54
CA ALA A 114 8.95 11.92 0.19
C ALA A 114 9.67 13.16 -0.40
N PRO A 115 10.80 12.99 -1.09
CA PRO A 115 11.43 14.10 -1.83
C PRO A 115 10.61 14.51 -3.05
N LEU A 116 9.93 13.56 -3.70
CA LEU A 116 9.08 13.80 -4.87
C LEU A 116 8.06 12.67 -4.96
N LEU A 117 7.08 12.65 -4.06
CA LEU A 117 5.99 11.69 -4.13
C LEU A 117 5.07 12.10 -5.27
N SER A 118 5.12 11.35 -6.36
CA SER A 118 4.39 11.59 -7.59
C SER A 118 4.38 10.31 -8.44
N ASP A 119 3.50 10.26 -9.43
CA ASP A 119 3.35 9.14 -10.35
C ASP A 119 4.59 9.02 -11.28
N LEU A 120 5.60 8.31 -10.77
CA LEU A 120 6.87 8.03 -11.43
C LEU A 120 6.91 6.57 -11.88
N SER A 121 7.62 6.29 -12.98
CA SER A 121 7.70 4.92 -13.48
C SER A 121 9.11 4.53 -13.92
N PHE A 122 9.48 3.28 -13.62
CA PHE A 122 10.70 2.64 -14.12
C PHE A 122 10.41 1.63 -15.23
N THR A 123 9.14 1.47 -15.63
CA THR A 123 8.70 0.54 -16.68
C THR A 123 8.71 1.16 -18.06
N GLY A 124 8.51 0.33 -19.07
CA GLY A 124 8.39 0.75 -20.48
C GLY A 124 9.68 0.65 -21.27
N ASN A 125 9.52 0.50 -22.58
CA ASN A 125 10.66 0.38 -23.51
C ASN A 125 11.49 1.67 -23.55
N ASN A 126 12.80 1.53 -23.32
CA ASN A 126 13.75 2.65 -23.27
C ASN A 126 13.50 3.65 -22.12
N ASN A 127 12.81 3.26 -21.06
CA ASN A 127 12.73 4.07 -19.86
C ASN A 127 14.15 4.21 -19.26
N PRO A 128 14.69 5.43 -19.10
CA PRO A 128 16.04 5.62 -18.60
C PRO A 128 16.14 5.56 -17.07
N GLY A 129 14.99 5.55 -16.38
CA GLY A 129 14.91 5.65 -14.90
C GLY A 129 15.71 4.58 -14.19
N LYS A 130 16.50 5.00 -13.20
CA LYS A 130 17.29 4.14 -12.32
C LYS A 130 17.21 4.63 -10.90
N CYS A 131 17.38 3.71 -9.96
CA CYS A 131 17.55 4.02 -8.55
C CYS A 131 18.87 3.44 -8.04
N TYR A 132 19.53 4.17 -7.17
CA TYR A 132 20.79 3.75 -6.54
C TYR A 132 20.68 3.93 -5.02
N LEU A 133 21.30 3.01 -4.27
CA LEU A 133 21.38 3.03 -2.82
C LEU A 133 22.84 2.87 -2.38
N ASP A 134 23.37 3.84 -1.64
CA ASP A 134 24.61 3.70 -0.88
C ASP A 134 24.29 3.68 0.62
N ASN A 135 24.35 2.50 1.22
CA ASN A 135 24.15 2.23 2.65
C ASN A 135 25.42 1.75 3.36
N HIS A 136 26.59 1.89 2.73
CA HIS A 136 27.87 1.41 3.25
C HIS A 136 28.55 2.43 4.17
N ASN A 137 28.21 3.71 4.05
CA ASN A 137 28.76 4.76 4.88
C ASN A 137 28.06 4.76 6.26
N PRO A 138 28.79 4.64 7.39
CA PRO A 138 28.18 4.66 8.71
C PRO A 138 27.57 6.03 9.09
N ASP A 139 27.99 7.11 8.43
CA ASP A 139 27.57 8.47 8.74
C ASP A 139 26.35 8.91 7.90
N SER A 140 26.03 8.18 6.82
CA SER A 140 24.90 8.52 5.95
C SER A 140 24.41 7.33 5.12
N THR A 141 23.11 7.34 4.79
CA THR A 141 22.50 6.51 3.75
C THR A 141 21.99 7.41 2.64
N ILE A 142 22.31 7.07 1.39
CA ILE A 142 21.98 7.91 0.23
C ILE A 142 21.17 7.10 -0.78
N ILE A 143 20.03 7.65 -1.19
CA ILE A 143 19.17 7.08 -2.22
C ILE A 143 19.02 8.08 -3.36
N SER A 144 19.36 7.67 -4.59
CA SER A 144 19.28 8.53 -5.77
C SER A 144 18.32 7.94 -6.80
N TYR A 145 17.33 8.74 -7.17
CA TYR A 145 16.49 8.51 -8.34
C TYR A 145 17.11 9.28 -9.51
N VAL A 146 17.41 8.59 -10.60
CA VAL A 146 18.16 9.15 -11.72
C VAL A 146 17.37 9.00 -13.01
N ASP A 147 17.12 10.12 -13.69
CA ASP A 147 16.41 10.19 -14.98
C ASP A 147 15.02 9.54 -14.99
N VAL A 148 14.33 9.52 -13.86
CA VAL A 148 13.03 8.86 -13.72
C VAL A 148 11.93 9.73 -14.35
N PRO A 149 11.19 9.24 -15.35
CA PRO A 149 10.08 9.98 -15.96
C PRO A 149 8.82 9.93 -15.08
N PHE A 150 7.93 10.89 -15.31
CA PHE A 150 6.54 10.80 -14.87
C PHE A 150 5.76 9.84 -15.77
N TRP A 151 4.88 9.06 -15.17
CA TRP A 151 3.83 8.38 -15.90
C TRP A 151 2.65 9.35 -16.17
N GLN A 152 1.95 9.15 -17.27
CA GLN A 152 0.72 9.89 -17.57
C GLN A 152 -0.23 9.07 -18.44
N LEU A 153 -1.53 9.28 -18.25
CA LEU A 153 -2.58 8.58 -18.98
C LEU A 153 -2.55 8.83 -20.48
N ALA A 154 -2.22 10.06 -20.91
CA ALA A 154 -2.16 10.43 -22.32
C ALA A 154 -0.81 10.07 -22.95
N ALA A 155 -0.80 9.66 -24.23
CA ALA A 155 0.45 9.45 -24.96
C ALA A 155 1.22 10.76 -25.21
N PRO A 156 2.58 10.78 -25.06
CA PRO A 156 3.42 9.66 -24.61
C PRO A 156 3.20 9.37 -23.13
N GLN A 157 3.15 8.09 -22.76
CA GLN A 157 2.87 7.66 -21.37
C GLN A 157 3.97 8.06 -20.39
N TYR A 158 5.17 8.31 -20.86
CA TYR A 158 6.32 8.70 -20.04
C TYR A 158 6.82 10.06 -20.47
N THR A 159 6.92 11.00 -19.53
CA THR A 159 7.35 12.38 -19.81
C THR A 159 8.34 12.88 -18.78
N GLY A 160 9.24 13.74 -19.24
CA GLY A 160 10.23 14.36 -18.37
C GLY A 160 11.35 13.43 -17.94
N SER A 161 12.16 13.92 -17.03
CA SER A 161 13.31 13.22 -16.44
C SER A 161 13.62 13.90 -15.10
N ASN A 162 13.57 13.13 -14.04
CA ASN A 162 13.74 13.62 -12.68
C ASN A 162 14.95 12.95 -12.04
N THR A 163 15.91 13.76 -11.61
CA THR A 163 17.10 13.29 -10.87
C THR A 163 17.16 14.01 -9.54
N PHE A 164 16.90 13.25 -8.47
CA PHE A 164 16.84 13.74 -7.10
C PHE A 164 17.38 12.70 -6.10
N GLN A 165 17.68 13.14 -4.88
CA GLN A 165 18.39 12.35 -3.89
C GLN A 165 17.84 12.59 -2.49
N ILE A 166 17.78 11.51 -1.69
CA ILE A 166 17.57 11.54 -0.25
C ILE A 166 18.91 11.22 0.42
N ILE A 167 19.28 12.01 1.41
CA ILE A 167 20.42 11.73 2.29
C ILE A 167 19.90 11.67 3.74
N LEU A 168 20.03 10.51 4.36
CA LEU A 168 19.81 10.32 5.79
C LEU A 168 21.14 10.51 6.51
N CYS A 169 21.27 11.59 7.27
CA CYS A 169 22.49 11.89 8.03
C CYS A 169 22.40 11.26 9.42
N HIS A 170 23.18 10.19 9.67
CA HIS A 170 23.06 9.41 10.91
C HIS A 170 23.62 10.15 12.13
N ILE A 171 24.51 11.12 11.94
CA ILE A 171 25.19 11.85 13.03
C ILE A 171 24.22 12.78 13.78
N ASP A 172 23.36 13.47 13.04
CA ASP A 172 22.46 14.51 13.57
C ASP A 172 20.99 14.27 13.26
N SER A 173 20.67 13.14 12.62
CA SER A 173 19.32 12.73 12.24
C SER A 173 18.62 13.70 11.29
N THR A 174 19.39 14.49 10.53
CA THR A 174 18.81 15.34 9.49
C THR A 174 18.50 14.54 8.23
N VAL A 175 17.45 14.97 7.51
CA VAL A 175 17.06 14.45 6.20
C VAL A 175 17.28 15.54 5.16
N VAL A 176 18.07 15.25 4.12
CA VAL A 176 18.37 16.21 3.07
C VAL A 176 17.78 15.72 1.74
N PHE A 177 17.03 16.58 1.08
CA PHE A 177 16.61 16.39 -0.31
C PHE A 177 17.48 17.21 -1.23
N GLN A 178 17.90 16.64 -2.34
CA GLN A 178 18.64 17.32 -3.37
C GLN A 178 18.03 17.05 -4.74
N TYR A 179 17.86 18.09 -5.54
CA TYR A 179 17.26 18.03 -6.87
C TYR A 179 18.30 18.47 -7.92
N LYS A 180 18.90 17.50 -8.63
CA LYS A 180 19.97 17.74 -9.60
C LYS A 180 19.44 18.28 -10.91
N SER A 181 18.47 17.59 -11.50
CA SER A 181 17.86 17.92 -12.77
C SER A 181 16.40 17.54 -12.74
N MET A 182 15.56 18.53 -12.87
CA MET A 182 14.12 18.39 -12.82
C MET A 182 13.55 18.92 -14.13
N SER A 183 13.04 18.03 -14.98
CA SER A 183 12.45 18.40 -16.26
C SER A 183 11.22 17.54 -16.54
N GLY A 184 10.13 18.18 -16.90
CA GLY A 184 8.90 17.50 -17.26
C GLY A 184 7.69 18.40 -17.06
N ILE A 185 6.62 18.03 -17.76
CA ILE A 185 5.30 18.60 -17.50
C ILE A 185 4.65 17.62 -16.55
N THR A 186 4.51 18.06 -15.32
CA THR A 186 3.85 17.28 -14.29
C THR A 186 2.34 17.31 -14.49
N ASN A 187 1.66 16.28 -14.00
CA ASN A 187 0.37 16.50 -13.39
C ASN A 187 0.64 17.36 -12.13
N ALA A 188 0.74 18.67 -12.32
CA ALA A 188 1.15 19.61 -11.27
C ALA A 188 0.23 19.61 -10.05
N ASN A 189 -0.79 18.76 -10.04
CA ASN A 189 -1.79 18.63 -9.01
C ASN A 189 -1.67 17.32 -8.20
N ASP A 190 -0.56 16.57 -8.35
CA ASP A 190 -0.37 15.29 -7.67
C ASP A 190 1.12 15.10 -7.29
N ILE A 191 1.65 16.05 -6.53
CA ILE A 191 3.02 16.04 -6.00
C ILE A 191 2.97 16.40 -4.53
N THR A 192 3.60 15.57 -3.69
CA THR A 192 3.80 15.86 -2.27
C THR A 192 5.28 15.78 -1.91
N ILE A 193 5.80 16.77 -1.17
CA ILE A 193 7.18 16.83 -0.69
C ILE A 193 7.16 17.03 0.82
N GLY A 194 7.75 16.09 1.57
CA GLY A 194 7.80 16.19 3.02
C GLY A 194 8.23 14.90 3.72
N ILE A 195 8.00 14.85 5.02
CA ILE A 195 8.31 13.72 5.88
C ILE A 195 7.13 13.43 6.81
N GLU A 196 6.82 12.16 7.07
CA GLU A 196 5.71 11.75 7.93
C GLU A 196 6.12 10.64 8.88
N SER A 197 5.73 10.77 10.16
CA SER A 197 6.05 9.80 11.20
C SER A 197 5.15 8.56 11.18
N VAL A 198 5.53 7.55 11.96
CA VAL A 198 4.73 6.32 12.16
C VAL A 198 3.34 6.58 12.76
N ALA A 199 3.15 7.71 13.44
CA ALA A 199 1.84 8.09 14.00
C ALA A 199 0.82 8.56 12.95
N GLY A 200 1.26 8.93 11.73
CA GLY A 200 0.40 9.36 10.63
C GLY A 200 -0.29 10.72 10.82
N SER A 201 -0.45 11.18 12.05
CA SER A 201 -0.99 12.50 12.40
C SER A 201 0.10 13.57 12.60
N ILE A 202 1.36 13.18 12.53
CA ILE A 202 2.54 14.03 12.68
C ILE A 202 3.42 13.90 11.45
N GLY A 203 3.64 15.02 10.79
CA GLY A 203 4.50 15.12 9.62
C GLY A 203 4.77 16.60 9.32
N LEU A 204 5.73 16.83 8.45
CA LEU A 204 6.10 18.18 8.01
C LEU A 204 6.13 18.23 6.48
N GLU A 205 5.12 18.85 5.91
CA GLU A 205 5.05 19.12 4.47
C GLU A 205 5.94 20.32 4.13
N HIS A 206 6.77 20.16 3.11
CA HIS A 206 7.44 21.29 2.48
C HIS A 206 6.50 21.97 1.49
N SER A 207 5.91 21.16 0.59
CA SER A 207 4.98 21.67 -0.42
C SER A 207 4.10 20.57 -0.99
N GLN A 208 2.91 20.94 -1.44
CA GLN A 208 2.00 20.12 -2.19
C GLN A 208 1.70 20.77 -3.55
N ASN A 209 1.64 19.96 -4.62
CA ASN A 209 1.36 20.41 -5.98
C ASN A 209 2.35 21.46 -6.51
N VAL A 210 3.59 21.47 -5.98
CA VAL A 210 4.67 22.35 -6.41
C VAL A 210 5.85 21.51 -6.88
N TYR A 211 6.22 21.68 -8.15
CA TYR A 211 7.36 20.98 -8.74
C TYR A 211 8.67 21.67 -8.32
N PRO A 212 9.64 20.94 -7.76
CA PRO A 212 10.90 21.51 -7.28
C PRO A 212 11.79 21.93 -8.44
N PRO A 213 12.55 23.05 -8.32
CA PRO A 213 13.50 23.46 -9.34
C PRO A 213 14.77 22.60 -9.33
N SER A 214 15.52 22.62 -10.44
CA SER A 214 16.86 22.02 -10.50
C SER A 214 17.87 22.79 -9.66
N LEU A 215 18.93 22.11 -9.19
CA LEU A 215 20.01 22.64 -8.35
C LEU A 215 19.47 23.22 -7.03
N TYR A 216 18.50 22.53 -6.44
CA TYR A 216 17.78 22.93 -5.25
C TYR A 216 18.00 21.90 -4.13
N SER A 217 17.95 22.34 -2.88
CA SER A 217 18.11 21.47 -1.71
C SER A 217 17.18 21.91 -0.57
N ILE A 218 16.70 20.92 0.19
CA ILE A 218 15.89 21.10 1.40
C ILE A 218 16.54 20.27 2.50
N VAL A 219 16.63 20.82 3.73
CA VAL A 219 17.02 20.06 4.92
C VAL A 219 15.89 20.07 5.94
N PHE A 220 15.53 18.87 6.41
CA PHE A 220 14.65 18.68 7.55
C PHE A 220 15.50 18.38 8.78
N SER A 221 15.28 19.11 9.85
CA SER A 221 16.05 19.00 11.09
C SER A 221 15.16 18.61 12.26
N PRO A 222 15.51 17.58 13.04
CA PRO A 222 14.78 17.18 14.23
C PRO A 222 14.93 18.26 15.33
N PRO A 223 14.00 18.31 16.29
CA PRO A 223 14.17 19.14 17.48
C PRO A 223 15.31 18.62 18.36
N SER A 224 15.89 19.47 19.18
CA SER A 224 16.70 18.99 20.29
C SER A 224 15.83 18.18 21.27
N LEU A 225 16.41 17.22 21.99
CA LEU A 225 15.67 16.41 22.98
C LEU A 225 14.89 17.24 24.01
N ALA A 226 15.36 18.43 24.32
CA ALA A 226 14.69 19.34 25.27
C ALA A 226 13.45 20.00 24.66
N ASN A 227 13.34 20.06 23.35
CA ASN A 227 12.27 20.71 22.61
C ASN A 227 11.32 19.71 21.92
N ALA A 228 11.65 18.42 21.95
CA ALA A 228 10.80 17.38 21.38
C ALA A 228 9.49 17.24 22.18
N ALA A 229 8.36 17.21 21.49
CA ALA A 229 7.07 17.06 22.14
C ALA A 229 6.85 15.63 22.66
N PRO A 230 6.13 15.44 23.79
CA PRO A 230 5.64 14.15 24.20
C PRO A 230 4.49 13.70 23.29
N ILE A 231 4.58 12.48 22.77
CA ILE A 231 3.61 11.87 21.87
C ILE A 231 3.00 10.65 22.56
N THR A 232 1.70 10.67 22.77
CA THR A 232 0.93 9.53 23.24
C THR A 232 0.03 9.07 22.10
N ASP A 233 0.23 7.85 21.62
CA ASP A 233 -0.52 7.28 20.50
C ASP A 233 -0.40 5.76 20.52
N VAL A 234 -1.53 5.07 20.53
CA VAL A 234 -1.59 3.61 20.41
C VAL A 234 -2.41 3.27 19.18
N ALA A 235 -1.85 2.53 18.26
CA ALA A 235 -2.55 2.06 17.07
C ALA A 235 -3.09 0.64 17.27
N ALA A 236 -4.30 0.38 16.78
CA ALA A 236 -4.75 -0.96 16.45
C ALA A 236 -3.99 -1.35 15.16
N ASN A 237 -3.00 -2.25 15.30
CA ASN A 237 -2.00 -2.44 14.25
C ASN A 237 -2.45 -3.43 13.17
N TRP A 238 -2.91 -4.62 13.59
CA TRP A 238 -3.46 -5.62 12.67
C TRP A 238 -4.35 -6.63 13.40
N ASN A 239 -5.23 -7.29 12.62
CA ASN A 239 -6.00 -8.46 13.02
C ASN A 239 -5.48 -9.68 12.25
N ASP A 240 -5.40 -10.83 12.90
CA ASP A 240 -5.00 -12.15 12.41
C ASP A 240 -3.62 -12.19 11.71
N ASN A 241 -3.39 -11.36 10.73
CA ASN A 241 -2.13 -11.25 10.00
C ASN A 241 -1.69 -9.78 9.84
N GLU A 242 -0.37 -9.56 9.69
CA GLU A 242 0.25 -8.23 9.69
C GLU A 242 -0.22 -7.29 8.57
N GLU A 243 -0.85 -7.83 7.53
CA GLU A 243 -1.35 -7.03 6.40
C GLU A 243 -2.87 -6.86 6.42
N ASN A 244 -3.59 -7.39 7.42
CA ASN A 244 -5.06 -7.43 7.49
C ASN A 244 -5.72 -8.01 6.25
N LYS A 245 -5.07 -8.97 5.59
CA LYS A 245 -5.59 -9.62 4.39
C LYS A 245 -6.84 -10.42 4.71
N GLY A 246 -7.86 -10.29 3.87
CA GLY A 246 -9.12 -11.02 3.95
C GLY A 246 -8.94 -12.52 3.85
N LEU A 247 -9.80 -13.28 4.54
CA LEU A 247 -9.73 -14.73 4.66
C LEU A 247 -11.05 -15.39 4.28
N PHE A 248 -10.97 -16.61 3.73
CA PHE A 248 -12.10 -17.50 3.55
C PHE A 248 -12.12 -18.58 4.64
N LEU A 249 -13.26 -18.72 5.31
CA LEU A 249 -13.49 -19.76 6.33
C LEU A 249 -14.55 -20.76 5.86
N SER A 250 -14.40 -22.02 6.25
CA SER A 250 -15.47 -23.02 6.07
C SER A 250 -16.58 -22.80 7.08
N GLY A 251 -17.85 -22.76 6.64
CA GLY A 251 -19.02 -22.65 7.50
C GLY A 251 -19.38 -23.90 8.29
N GLN A 252 -18.64 -25.01 8.15
CA GLN A 252 -18.99 -26.31 8.75
C GLN A 252 -18.19 -26.64 10.02
N GLY A 253 -17.96 -25.66 10.87
CA GLY A 253 -17.53 -25.94 12.23
C GLY A 253 -16.03 -25.80 12.51
N ASP A 254 -15.29 -25.17 11.61
CA ASP A 254 -13.94 -24.74 11.92
C ASP A 254 -13.99 -23.55 12.87
N ASN A 255 -13.30 -23.68 13.98
CA ASN A 255 -13.21 -22.61 14.94
C ASN A 255 -12.10 -21.64 14.51
N TYR A 256 -12.43 -20.38 14.44
CA TYR A 256 -11.48 -19.30 14.16
C TYR A 256 -11.08 -18.59 15.45
N VAL A 257 -9.79 -18.58 15.72
CA VAL A 257 -9.20 -17.92 16.90
C VAL A 257 -8.87 -16.47 16.52
N MET A 258 -9.61 -15.54 17.08
CA MET A 258 -9.40 -14.11 16.84
C MET A 258 -8.10 -13.66 17.51
N THR A 259 -7.25 -12.98 16.77
CA THR A 259 -5.96 -12.44 17.22
C THR A 259 -5.81 -11.00 16.75
N SER A 260 -5.35 -10.11 17.61
CA SER A 260 -5.10 -8.70 17.25
C SER A 260 -3.80 -8.22 17.85
N ASN A 261 -3.16 -7.27 17.17
CA ASN A 261 -1.97 -6.59 17.65
C ASN A 261 -2.27 -5.11 17.88
N VAL A 262 -1.75 -4.57 18.95
CA VAL A 262 -1.76 -3.13 19.24
C VAL A 262 -0.33 -2.65 19.43
N TYR A 263 -0.01 -1.49 18.89
CA TYR A 263 1.32 -0.90 18.90
C TYR A 263 1.29 0.51 19.49
N ASN A 264 2.11 0.75 20.53
CA ASN A 264 2.34 2.10 21.02
C ASN A 264 3.32 2.81 20.08
N VAL A 265 2.78 3.51 19.10
CA VAL A 265 3.53 4.25 18.09
C VAL A 265 4.07 5.58 18.63
N GLY A 266 3.66 5.99 19.83
CA GLY A 266 4.12 7.21 20.51
C GLY A 266 5.47 7.06 21.21
N ASN A 267 5.95 8.17 21.80
CA ASN A 267 7.21 8.23 22.58
C ASN A 267 6.97 8.23 24.10
N GLN A 268 5.72 8.08 24.53
CA GLN A 268 5.35 7.98 25.95
C GLN A 268 4.84 6.59 26.28
N ASN A 269 5.22 6.07 27.45
CA ASN A 269 4.61 4.88 27.97
C ASN A 269 3.13 5.14 28.29
N VAL A 270 2.24 4.23 27.87
CA VAL A 270 0.82 4.32 28.20
C VAL A 270 0.48 3.42 29.38
N GLY A 271 -0.47 3.90 30.17
CA GLY A 271 -1.03 3.11 31.29
C GLY A 271 -2.05 2.08 30.82
N GLN A 272 -2.93 1.69 31.73
CA GLN A 272 -3.97 0.72 31.45
C GLN A 272 -4.98 1.25 30.41
N PHE A 273 -5.34 0.41 29.44
CA PHE A 273 -6.38 0.66 28.45
C PHE A 273 -7.12 -0.63 28.09
N THR A 274 -8.20 -0.52 27.33
CA THR A 274 -9.05 -1.66 26.97
C THR A 274 -8.97 -1.90 25.47
N LEU A 275 -8.80 -3.17 25.08
CA LEU A 275 -8.95 -3.64 23.70
C LEU A 275 -10.24 -4.44 23.58
N THR A 276 -11.12 -4.05 22.68
CA THR A 276 -12.34 -4.77 22.32
C THR A 276 -12.16 -5.37 20.92
N SER A 277 -12.58 -6.62 20.72
CA SER A 277 -12.67 -7.19 19.38
C SER A 277 -14.05 -7.76 19.13
N GLU A 278 -14.51 -7.63 17.88
CA GLU A 278 -15.83 -8.10 17.48
C GLU A 278 -15.78 -8.81 16.13
N MET A 279 -16.63 -9.82 15.99
CA MET A 279 -16.93 -10.44 14.70
C MET A 279 -18.38 -10.10 14.35
N THR A 280 -18.56 -9.28 13.35
CA THR A 280 -19.86 -8.71 12.96
C THR A 280 -20.22 -9.13 11.53
N PRO A 281 -21.37 -9.75 11.27
CA PRO A 281 -21.82 -9.99 9.90
C PRO A 281 -22.04 -8.65 9.19
N LEU A 282 -21.85 -8.61 7.88
CA LEU A 282 -21.99 -7.37 7.05
C LEU A 282 -23.26 -6.58 7.36
N PHE A 283 -24.34 -7.28 7.68
CA PHE A 283 -25.59 -6.67 8.15
C PHE A 283 -26.02 -7.34 9.47
N GLY A 284 -25.86 -6.64 10.58
CA GLY A 284 -26.32 -7.19 11.87
C GLY A 284 -25.58 -6.63 13.08
N THR A 285 -25.64 -7.39 14.15
CA THR A 285 -24.93 -7.11 15.41
C THR A 285 -23.80 -8.11 15.60
N PRO A 286 -22.78 -7.80 16.40
CA PRO A 286 -21.69 -8.72 16.69
C PRO A 286 -22.18 -10.09 17.16
N VAL A 287 -21.61 -11.15 16.59
CA VAL A 287 -21.87 -12.55 16.96
C VAL A 287 -20.83 -13.07 17.95
N VAL A 288 -19.65 -12.45 17.99
CA VAL A 288 -18.60 -12.66 19.01
C VAL A 288 -18.12 -11.29 19.45
N SER A 289 -17.92 -11.12 20.74
CA SER A 289 -17.27 -9.94 21.33
C SER A 289 -16.30 -10.37 22.40
N ASN A 290 -15.16 -9.72 22.43
CA ASN A 290 -14.15 -9.87 23.47
C ASN A 290 -13.80 -8.48 24.03
N ASN A 291 -13.41 -8.45 25.30
CA ASN A 291 -12.97 -7.24 25.96
C ASN A 291 -11.81 -7.59 26.90
N ILE A 292 -10.64 -7.05 26.66
CA ILE A 292 -9.42 -7.34 27.41
C ILE A 292 -8.80 -6.03 27.90
N THR A 293 -8.39 -6.05 29.15
CA THR A 293 -7.61 -4.96 29.74
C THR A 293 -6.13 -5.21 29.51
N ILE A 294 -5.46 -4.28 28.85
CA ILE A 294 -4.01 -4.22 28.70
C ILE A 294 -3.44 -3.34 29.80
N ASN A 295 -2.52 -3.88 30.62
CA ASN A 295 -2.03 -3.20 31.84
C ASN A 295 -0.97 -2.12 31.57
N GLY A 296 -0.77 -1.76 30.34
CA GLY A 296 0.17 -0.73 29.88
C GLY A 296 1.01 -1.24 28.73
N LEU A 297 1.56 -0.31 27.96
CA LEU A 297 2.41 -0.58 26.81
C LEU A 297 3.53 0.46 26.75
N ASN A 298 4.78 0.00 26.68
CA ASN A 298 5.92 0.90 26.57
C ASN A 298 5.94 1.58 25.20
N ALA A 299 6.54 2.77 25.14
CA ALA A 299 6.76 3.48 23.89
C ALA A 299 7.52 2.61 22.87
N ASN A 300 7.13 2.64 21.61
CA ASN A 300 7.71 1.86 20.50
C ASN A 300 7.67 0.33 20.74
N HIS A 301 6.66 -0.17 21.46
CA HIS A 301 6.43 -1.60 21.65
C HIS A 301 5.01 -1.97 21.25
N ASP A 302 4.86 -3.18 20.79
CA ASP A 302 3.58 -3.78 20.45
C ASP A 302 3.24 -4.96 21.40
N THR A 303 2.02 -5.42 21.31
CA THR A 303 1.59 -6.65 21.96
C THR A 303 0.50 -7.33 21.15
N THR A 304 0.64 -8.66 21.02
CA THR A 304 -0.34 -9.50 20.33
C THR A 304 -1.26 -10.17 21.35
N ILE A 305 -2.54 -10.04 21.14
CA ILE A 305 -3.60 -10.57 21.99
C ILE A 305 -4.33 -11.68 21.24
N VAL A 306 -4.34 -12.87 21.84
CA VAL A 306 -5.17 -14.01 21.43
C VAL A 306 -6.44 -13.99 22.27
N PHE A 307 -7.59 -13.83 21.63
CA PHE A 307 -8.87 -13.73 22.35
C PHE A 307 -9.43 -15.08 22.78
N SER A 308 -10.09 -15.10 23.93
CA SER A 308 -10.66 -16.33 24.51
C SER A 308 -11.97 -16.76 23.89
N ASN A 309 -12.80 -15.80 23.43
CA ASN A 309 -14.01 -16.12 22.69
C ASN A 309 -13.66 -16.28 21.22
N ILE A 310 -13.78 -17.50 20.74
CA ILE A 310 -13.51 -17.87 19.36
C ILE A 310 -14.74 -17.68 18.49
N PHE A 311 -14.54 -17.44 17.21
CA PHE A 311 -15.60 -17.40 16.23
C PHE A 311 -15.85 -18.81 15.69
N SER A 312 -17.09 -19.30 15.85
CA SER A 312 -17.54 -20.57 15.28
C SER A 312 -18.58 -20.26 14.21
N PRO A 313 -18.20 -20.21 12.93
CA PRO A 313 -19.10 -19.78 11.87
C PRO A 313 -20.26 -20.76 11.68
N THR A 314 -21.48 -20.24 11.74
CA THR A 314 -22.71 -21.00 11.52
C THR A 314 -23.52 -20.50 10.33
N ASN A 315 -23.34 -19.23 10.00
CA ASN A 315 -23.99 -18.61 8.84
C ASN A 315 -22.93 -18.23 7.81
N ILE A 316 -23.26 -18.45 6.54
CA ILE A 316 -22.43 -18.04 5.40
C ILE A 316 -22.52 -16.53 5.19
N GLY A 317 -21.52 -15.96 4.54
CA GLY A 317 -21.46 -14.56 4.13
C GLY A 317 -20.26 -13.81 4.68
N THR A 318 -20.22 -12.51 4.40
CA THR A 318 -19.15 -11.60 4.79
C THR A 318 -19.31 -11.13 6.23
N TYR A 319 -18.22 -11.14 6.96
CA TYR A 319 -18.08 -10.63 8.33
C TYR A 319 -16.93 -9.63 8.39
N THR A 320 -17.05 -8.68 9.30
CA THR A 320 -15.96 -7.79 9.70
C THR A 320 -15.40 -8.27 11.02
N PHE A 321 -14.12 -8.60 11.04
CA PHE A 321 -13.34 -8.74 12.27
C PHE A 321 -12.78 -7.37 12.62
N SER A 322 -13.36 -6.69 13.60
CA SER A 322 -12.91 -5.39 14.07
C SER A 322 -12.20 -5.50 15.41
N SER A 323 -11.19 -4.64 15.61
CA SER A 323 -10.56 -4.41 16.92
C SER A 323 -10.47 -2.91 17.16
N ASN A 324 -10.81 -2.52 18.39
CA ASN A 324 -10.80 -1.11 18.80
C ASN A 324 -10.24 -1.01 20.22
N HIS A 325 -9.37 -0.03 20.46
CA HIS A 325 -8.93 0.26 21.82
C HIS A 325 -9.52 1.57 22.35
N THR A 326 -9.69 1.64 23.65
CA THR A 326 -10.20 2.81 24.37
C THR A 326 -9.49 3.01 25.69
N GLY A 327 -9.46 4.24 26.18
CA GLY A 327 -8.91 4.56 27.50
C GLY A 327 -7.46 5.02 27.48
N VAL A 328 -6.83 5.19 26.31
CA VAL A 328 -5.54 5.89 26.18
C VAL A 328 -5.78 7.37 26.34
N ASN A 329 -5.18 7.98 27.39
CA ASN A 329 -5.33 9.40 27.64
C ASN A 329 -4.42 10.22 26.73
N ALA A 330 -4.95 11.28 26.15
CA ALA A 330 -4.22 12.20 25.25
C ALA A 330 -3.67 11.51 23.99
N ASP A 331 -4.37 10.49 23.50
CA ASP A 331 -4.14 9.89 22.22
C ASP A 331 -4.26 10.95 21.11
N ILE A 332 -3.22 11.10 20.29
CA ILE A 332 -3.16 12.17 19.28
C ILE A 332 -3.74 11.78 17.94
N ASN A 333 -3.93 10.48 17.70
CA ASN A 333 -4.48 9.98 16.45
C ASN A 333 -5.63 8.97 16.68
N PRO A 334 -6.83 9.44 17.00
CA PRO A 334 -7.97 8.55 17.23
C PRO A 334 -8.41 7.77 15.96
N THR A 335 -7.88 8.07 14.79
CA THR A 335 -8.23 7.37 13.54
C THR A 335 -7.50 6.06 13.34
N ASN A 336 -6.46 5.79 14.13
CA ASN A 336 -5.74 4.50 14.13
C ASN A 336 -6.13 3.59 15.32
N ASN A 337 -7.14 4.01 16.12
CA ASN A 337 -7.59 3.26 17.31
C ASN A 337 -8.41 2.02 16.97
N ASP A 338 -8.86 1.90 15.74
CA ASP A 338 -9.63 0.77 15.23
C ASP A 338 -9.02 0.23 13.94
N ILE A 339 -9.22 -1.07 13.73
CA ILE A 339 -8.81 -1.76 12.49
C ILE A 339 -9.81 -2.86 12.15
N GLU A 340 -10.01 -3.08 10.86
CA GLU A 340 -10.94 -4.06 10.33
C GLU A 340 -10.23 -5.04 9.39
N GLN A 341 -10.71 -6.29 9.39
CA GLN A 341 -10.30 -7.34 8.45
C GLN A 341 -11.54 -8.04 7.91
N GLU A 342 -11.53 -8.37 6.66
CA GLU A 342 -12.60 -9.13 6.01
C GLU A 342 -12.49 -10.62 6.29
N ILE A 343 -13.60 -11.23 6.70
CA ILE A 343 -13.73 -12.67 6.89
C ILE A 343 -14.95 -13.16 6.10
N ILE A 344 -14.75 -14.06 5.15
CA ILE A 344 -15.84 -14.62 4.34
C ILE A 344 -16.06 -16.08 4.71
N VAL A 345 -17.26 -16.39 5.19
CA VAL A 345 -17.68 -17.74 5.57
C VAL A 345 -18.39 -18.40 4.39
N LEU A 346 -17.83 -19.51 3.92
CA LEU A 346 -18.27 -20.25 2.75
C LEU A 346 -19.19 -21.43 3.12
N ASP A 347 -20.19 -21.70 2.29
CA ASP A 347 -20.93 -22.97 2.32
C ASP A 347 -20.14 -24.05 1.57
N THR A 348 -19.29 -24.78 2.31
CA THR A 348 -18.50 -25.86 1.74
C THR A 348 -19.24 -27.19 1.63
N THR A 349 -20.58 -27.22 1.86
CA THR A 349 -21.42 -28.41 1.56
C THR A 349 -21.86 -28.44 0.10
N GLN A 350 -21.78 -27.31 -0.60
CA GLN A 350 -22.11 -27.21 -2.01
C GLN A 350 -21.06 -27.89 -2.89
N SER A 351 -21.47 -28.38 -4.04
CA SER A 351 -20.56 -28.97 -5.04
C SER A 351 -19.69 -27.90 -5.73
N ASN A 352 -20.26 -26.73 -5.95
CA ASN A 352 -19.58 -25.56 -6.50
C ASN A 352 -19.52 -24.47 -5.44
N ILE A 353 -18.32 -23.94 -5.20
CA ILE A 353 -18.04 -22.93 -4.20
C ILE A 353 -17.38 -21.76 -4.91
N ASN A 354 -17.97 -20.56 -4.78
CA ASN A 354 -17.43 -19.33 -5.34
C ASN A 354 -16.65 -18.59 -4.27
N LEU A 355 -15.41 -18.18 -4.58
CA LEU A 355 -14.61 -17.27 -3.77
C LEU A 355 -14.64 -15.90 -4.42
N CYS A 356 -15.12 -14.89 -3.69
CA CYS A 356 -15.17 -13.50 -4.12
C CYS A 356 -15.06 -12.61 -2.89
N TYR A 357 -14.17 -11.62 -2.93
CA TYR A 357 -14.08 -10.60 -1.87
C TYR A 357 -15.09 -9.46 -2.10
N ALA A 358 -15.26 -9.02 -3.34
CA ALA A 358 -16.22 -7.97 -3.65
C ALA A 358 -17.67 -8.42 -3.38
N ASN A 359 -18.44 -7.59 -2.68
CA ASN A 359 -19.69 -8.01 -2.08
C ASN A 359 -20.91 -7.94 -3.03
N ASN A 360 -21.04 -6.85 -3.81
CA ASN A 360 -22.27 -6.65 -4.59
C ASN A 360 -22.07 -5.82 -5.86
N LEU A 361 -21.83 -6.49 -6.98
CA LEU A 361 -21.68 -5.88 -8.30
C LEU A 361 -22.83 -4.90 -8.65
N ALA A 362 -24.05 -5.23 -8.30
CA ALA A 362 -25.21 -4.39 -8.62
C ALA A 362 -25.27 -3.10 -7.79
N ALA A 363 -24.54 -3.00 -6.69
CA ALA A 363 -24.44 -1.83 -5.84
C ALA A 363 -23.18 -0.99 -6.09
N SER A 364 -22.26 -1.44 -6.96
CA SER A 364 -21.09 -0.66 -7.33
C SER A 364 -21.54 0.69 -7.92
N THR A 365 -21.00 1.77 -7.34
CA THR A 365 -21.24 3.15 -7.80
C THR A 365 -19.98 3.79 -8.34
N LEU A 366 -18.84 3.09 -8.25
CA LEU A 366 -17.57 3.57 -8.77
C LEU A 366 -17.45 3.25 -10.27
N PRO A 367 -16.87 4.15 -11.05
CA PRO A 367 -16.53 3.81 -12.44
C PRO A 367 -15.49 2.69 -12.46
N GLY A 368 -15.63 1.78 -13.41
CA GLY A 368 -14.64 0.72 -13.59
C GLY A 368 -13.24 1.26 -13.89
N ILE A 369 -12.20 0.46 -13.58
CA ILE A 369 -10.81 0.83 -13.82
C ILE A 369 -10.32 0.34 -15.18
N ASN A 370 -9.50 1.16 -15.86
CA ASN A 370 -8.74 0.78 -17.04
C ASN A 370 -7.49 1.69 -17.21
N TRP A 371 -6.57 1.29 -18.06
CA TRP A 371 -5.38 2.07 -18.41
C TRP A 371 -5.37 2.47 -19.87
N SER A 372 -4.86 3.65 -20.14
CA SER A 372 -4.45 4.07 -21.48
C SER A 372 -3.30 3.18 -21.96
N GLY A 373 -3.44 2.56 -23.12
CA GLY A 373 -2.43 1.64 -23.65
C GLY A 373 -2.74 0.15 -23.47
N GLY A 374 -3.55 -0.23 -22.48
CA GLY A 374 -4.06 -1.60 -22.30
C GLY A 374 -2.98 -2.66 -22.08
N ASN A 375 -1.91 -2.32 -21.36
CA ASN A 375 -0.79 -3.21 -21.06
C ASN A 375 -0.68 -3.56 -19.58
N GLY A 376 -1.78 -3.41 -18.85
CA GLY A 376 -1.89 -3.66 -17.42
C GLY A 376 -3.09 -4.51 -17.06
N GLY A 377 -3.22 -4.80 -15.79
CA GLY A 377 -4.32 -5.58 -15.26
C GLY A 377 -4.40 -5.54 -13.74
N ILE A 378 -5.48 -6.10 -13.24
CA ILE A 378 -5.71 -6.31 -11.81
C ILE A 378 -5.66 -7.81 -11.51
N GLY A 379 -4.86 -8.18 -10.53
CA GLY A 379 -4.81 -9.51 -9.94
C GLY A 379 -5.46 -9.55 -8.57
N VAL A 380 -6.07 -10.68 -8.22
CA VAL A 380 -6.57 -10.96 -6.87
C VAL A 380 -6.05 -12.32 -6.44
N TYR A 381 -5.57 -12.40 -5.19
CA TYR A 381 -5.13 -13.65 -4.59
C TYR A 381 -6.30 -14.34 -3.88
N PHE A 382 -6.44 -15.64 -4.12
CA PHE A 382 -7.45 -16.48 -3.50
C PHE A 382 -6.81 -17.71 -2.86
N GLU A 383 -7.02 -17.87 -1.57
CA GLU A 383 -6.62 -19.05 -0.81
C GLU A 383 -7.87 -19.81 -0.33
N PRO A 384 -8.08 -21.05 -0.79
CA PRO A 384 -9.22 -21.84 -0.36
C PRO A 384 -9.16 -22.22 1.12
N SER A 385 -10.30 -22.23 1.80
CA SER A 385 -10.40 -22.74 3.18
C SER A 385 -10.46 -24.28 3.27
N PHE A 386 -10.25 -25.00 2.18
CA PHE A 386 -10.28 -26.47 2.12
C PHE A 386 -9.40 -27.01 0.99
N TYR A 387 -8.81 -28.17 1.21
CA TYR A 387 -7.95 -28.85 0.24
C TYR A 387 -8.26 -30.35 0.17
N PRO A 388 -8.04 -31.01 -0.99
CA PRO A 388 -7.73 -30.39 -2.28
C PRO A 388 -8.93 -29.63 -2.85
N ALA A 389 -8.68 -28.50 -3.51
CA ALA A 389 -9.68 -27.69 -4.17
C ALA A 389 -9.47 -27.73 -5.70
N LYS A 390 -10.53 -28.03 -6.47
CA LYS A 390 -10.46 -28.09 -7.93
C LYS A 390 -10.97 -26.78 -8.50
N LEU A 391 -10.06 -25.96 -9.04
CA LEU A 391 -10.38 -24.73 -9.75
C LEU A 391 -10.92 -25.04 -11.15
N ILE A 392 -12.08 -24.49 -11.48
CA ILE A 392 -12.79 -24.77 -12.74
C ILE A 392 -12.99 -23.54 -13.62
N SER A 393 -13.17 -22.34 -13.01
CA SER A 393 -13.34 -21.09 -13.75
C SER A 393 -12.93 -19.88 -12.93
N SER A 394 -12.66 -18.78 -13.62
CA SER A 394 -12.56 -17.42 -13.07
C SER A 394 -13.69 -16.57 -13.60
N ASN A 395 -14.11 -15.55 -12.86
CA ASN A 395 -15.20 -14.64 -13.25
C ASN A 395 -14.73 -13.21 -13.10
N PHE A 396 -15.21 -12.34 -14.01
CA PHE A 396 -14.81 -10.93 -14.07
C PHE A 396 -16.04 -10.04 -14.25
N GLY A 397 -16.22 -9.06 -13.36
CA GLY A 397 -17.24 -8.02 -13.48
C GLY A 397 -16.78 -6.92 -14.42
N ILE A 398 -17.37 -6.81 -15.61
CA ILE A 398 -17.00 -5.84 -16.63
C ILE A 398 -17.99 -4.69 -16.68
N ASP A 399 -17.50 -3.45 -16.54
CA ASP A 399 -18.28 -2.22 -16.68
C ASP A 399 -18.33 -1.75 -18.14
N LEU A 400 -17.18 -1.36 -18.70
CA LEU A 400 -17.09 -0.88 -20.09
C LEU A 400 -16.66 -2.01 -21.02
N ILE A 401 -17.39 -2.19 -22.12
CA ILE A 401 -17.10 -3.18 -23.17
C ILE A 401 -16.64 -2.48 -24.43
N GLY A 402 -15.43 -2.80 -24.90
CA GLY A 402 -14.89 -2.22 -26.14
C GLY A 402 -13.62 -2.89 -26.63
N SER A 403 -12.88 -3.50 -25.74
CA SER A 403 -11.68 -4.30 -26.04
C SER A 403 -11.80 -5.69 -25.45
N SER A 404 -10.98 -6.62 -25.91
CA SER A 404 -10.79 -7.94 -25.31
C SER A 404 -9.94 -7.87 -24.05
N PHE A 405 -9.93 -8.95 -23.27
CA PHE A 405 -9.01 -9.14 -22.16
C PHE A 405 -8.46 -10.58 -22.16
N THR A 406 -7.44 -10.82 -21.37
CA THR A 406 -6.92 -12.18 -21.12
C THR A 406 -7.06 -12.49 -19.64
N ALA A 407 -7.79 -13.53 -19.31
CA ALA A 407 -7.80 -14.11 -17.97
C ALA A 407 -6.54 -14.96 -17.79
N LYS A 408 -5.75 -14.68 -16.77
CA LYS A 408 -4.54 -15.48 -16.45
C LYS A 408 -4.61 -15.94 -15.01
N ILE A 409 -4.11 -17.15 -14.77
CA ILE A 409 -4.06 -17.76 -13.44
C ILE A 409 -2.63 -18.17 -13.17
N TYR A 410 -2.12 -17.78 -12.03
CA TYR A 410 -0.76 -18.08 -11.57
C TYR A 410 -0.82 -18.83 -10.25
N ASP A 411 0.13 -19.73 -10.05
CA ASP A 411 0.41 -20.37 -8.76
C ASP A 411 1.09 -19.37 -7.82
N ASP A 412 1.03 -19.60 -6.52
CA ASP A 412 1.73 -18.80 -5.49
C ASP A 412 3.13 -19.34 -5.19
N ASP A 413 3.73 -20.07 -6.14
CA ASP A 413 5.07 -20.66 -6.05
C ASP A 413 6.21 -19.67 -6.37
N GLY A 414 5.91 -18.39 -6.51
CA GLY A 414 6.89 -17.31 -6.64
C GLY A 414 7.64 -17.01 -5.33
N PRO A 415 8.67 -16.16 -5.37
CA PRO A 415 9.38 -15.76 -4.16
C PRO A 415 8.41 -15.16 -3.12
N ASN A 416 8.52 -15.59 -1.87
CA ASN A 416 7.67 -15.14 -0.75
C ASN A 416 6.15 -15.38 -0.93
N GLY A 417 5.75 -16.38 -1.73
CA GLY A 417 4.34 -16.65 -2.00
C GLY A 417 3.71 -15.69 -3.03
N GLU A 418 4.54 -15.00 -3.81
CA GLU A 418 4.07 -14.14 -4.91
C GLU A 418 3.62 -14.97 -6.13
N ALA A 419 3.01 -14.30 -7.11
CA ALA A 419 2.61 -14.93 -8.35
C ALA A 419 3.83 -15.51 -9.08
N GLY A 420 3.83 -16.83 -9.32
CA GLY A 420 4.92 -17.59 -9.89
C GLY A 420 4.55 -18.24 -11.22
N THR A 421 4.37 -19.55 -11.22
CA THR A 421 4.08 -20.35 -12.43
C THR A 421 2.73 -19.99 -13.03
N LEU A 422 2.70 -19.66 -14.34
CA LEU A 422 1.45 -19.47 -15.09
C LEU A 422 0.75 -20.83 -15.27
N ILE A 423 -0.43 -20.98 -14.66
CA ILE A 423 -1.25 -22.19 -14.73
C ILE A 423 -2.10 -22.19 -16.00
N ASP A 424 -2.79 -21.07 -16.29
CA ASP A 424 -3.67 -20.97 -17.47
C ASP A 424 -3.73 -19.53 -18.00
N SER A 425 -4.06 -19.40 -19.29
CA SER A 425 -4.20 -18.12 -19.97
C SER A 425 -5.28 -18.22 -21.05
N VAL A 426 -6.43 -17.60 -20.83
CA VAL A 426 -7.59 -17.67 -21.71
C VAL A 426 -7.89 -16.28 -22.29
N PHE A 427 -7.80 -16.16 -23.61
CA PHE A 427 -8.20 -14.95 -24.32
C PHE A 427 -9.73 -14.86 -24.41
N VAL A 428 -10.29 -13.72 -24.01
CA VAL A 428 -11.73 -13.44 -24.07
C VAL A 428 -11.97 -12.36 -25.13
N ASP A 429 -12.61 -12.76 -26.21
CA ASP A 429 -12.90 -11.86 -27.35
C ASP A 429 -13.97 -10.84 -26.95
N SER A 430 -13.78 -9.58 -27.37
CA SER A 430 -14.68 -8.48 -27.08
C SER A 430 -16.13 -8.71 -27.50
N LEU A 431 -16.36 -9.54 -28.54
CA LEU A 431 -17.70 -9.90 -29.01
C LEU A 431 -18.43 -10.88 -28.07
N SER A 432 -17.70 -11.56 -27.18
CA SER A 432 -18.25 -12.50 -26.19
C SER A 432 -18.48 -11.87 -24.82
N ILE A 433 -17.95 -10.66 -24.59
CA ILE A 433 -18.04 -9.97 -23.29
C ILE A 433 -19.41 -9.33 -23.12
N VAL A 434 -19.94 -9.45 -21.90
CA VAL A 434 -21.19 -8.77 -21.48
C VAL A 434 -20.90 -7.82 -20.32
N SER A 435 -21.70 -6.78 -20.13
CA SER A 435 -21.65 -5.95 -18.91
C SER A 435 -22.07 -6.81 -17.71
N GLY A 436 -21.35 -6.65 -16.59
CA GLY A 436 -21.49 -7.50 -15.42
C GLY A 436 -20.58 -8.74 -15.48
N TRP A 437 -21.00 -9.83 -14.86
CA TRP A 437 -20.19 -11.03 -14.72
C TRP A 437 -19.95 -11.79 -16.01
N ASN A 438 -18.69 -12.09 -16.29
CA ASN A 438 -18.22 -12.91 -17.41
C ASN A 438 -17.49 -14.13 -16.85
N ASN A 439 -18.05 -15.33 -17.05
CA ASN A 439 -17.41 -16.58 -16.62
C ASN A 439 -16.40 -17.05 -17.69
N VAL A 440 -15.19 -17.35 -17.25
CA VAL A 440 -14.09 -17.81 -18.07
C VAL A 440 -13.63 -19.18 -17.54
N PRO A 441 -14.11 -20.29 -18.14
CA PRO A 441 -13.66 -21.63 -17.78
C PRO A 441 -12.15 -21.79 -18.06
N LEU A 442 -11.45 -22.54 -17.20
CA LEU A 442 -10.07 -22.93 -17.45
C LEU A 442 -9.99 -23.86 -18.65
N SER A 443 -8.90 -23.77 -19.39
CA SER A 443 -8.56 -24.71 -20.48
C SER A 443 -8.51 -26.17 -19.98
N SER A 444 -8.06 -26.35 -18.75
CA SER A 444 -8.08 -27.61 -18.00
C SER A 444 -8.23 -27.31 -16.51
N PRO A 445 -9.11 -27.98 -15.77
CA PRO A 445 -9.23 -27.78 -14.34
C PRO A 445 -7.90 -27.99 -13.62
N TYR A 446 -7.60 -27.13 -12.64
CA TYR A 446 -6.39 -27.18 -11.82
C TYR A 446 -6.72 -27.62 -10.40
N ILE A 447 -5.82 -28.37 -9.76
CA ILE A 447 -6.00 -28.84 -8.38
C ILE A 447 -5.05 -28.08 -7.48
N ILE A 448 -5.61 -27.28 -6.58
CA ILE A 448 -4.91 -26.59 -5.52
C ILE A 448 -4.81 -27.57 -4.36
N ASN A 449 -3.59 -27.95 -3.99
CA ASN A 449 -3.34 -28.89 -2.89
C ASN A 449 -2.96 -28.18 -1.58
N ASP A 450 -2.41 -27.00 -1.66
CA ASP A 450 -1.97 -26.10 -0.60
C ASP A 450 -1.87 -24.68 -1.17
N GLY A 451 -1.76 -23.65 -0.33
CA GLY A 451 -1.65 -22.26 -0.76
C GLY A 451 -2.84 -21.77 -1.57
N GLY A 452 -2.61 -20.88 -2.52
CA GLY A 452 -3.64 -20.24 -3.30
C GLY A 452 -3.27 -20.02 -4.76
N VAL A 453 -4.04 -19.16 -5.42
CA VAL A 453 -3.81 -18.75 -6.80
C VAL A 453 -4.02 -17.27 -6.98
N TYR A 454 -3.26 -16.66 -7.87
CA TYR A 454 -3.46 -15.31 -8.36
C TYR A 454 -4.27 -15.34 -9.64
N VAL A 455 -5.37 -14.60 -9.66
CA VAL A 455 -6.24 -14.47 -10.85
C VAL A 455 -6.13 -13.09 -11.40
N LEU A 456 -5.63 -12.95 -12.62
CA LEU A 456 -5.33 -11.69 -13.29
C LEU A 456 -6.32 -11.43 -14.42
N TRP A 457 -7.03 -10.32 -14.34
CA TRP A 457 -7.67 -9.67 -15.48
C TRP A 457 -6.62 -8.79 -16.19
N TYR A 458 -6.23 -9.15 -17.42
CA TYR A 458 -5.23 -8.43 -18.19
C TYR A 458 -5.85 -7.81 -19.42
N MET A 459 -5.73 -6.50 -19.57
CA MET A 459 -6.31 -5.74 -20.68
C MET A 459 -5.58 -6.01 -22.00
N ASN A 460 -6.35 -6.20 -23.08
CA ASN A 460 -5.84 -6.26 -24.45
C ASN A 460 -6.22 -5.01 -25.27
N GLY A 461 -6.50 -3.91 -24.59
CA GLY A 461 -6.86 -2.62 -25.15
C GLY A 461 -7.45 -1.72 -24.08
N SER A 462 -7.46 -0.42 -24.29
CA SER A 462 -7.85 0.58 -23.29
C SER A 462 -9.37 0.86 -23.23
N SER A 463 -10.18 0.15 -23.98
CA SER A 463 -11.63 0.38 -24.04
C SER A 463 -12.44 -0.69 -23.26
N ILE A 464 -11.83 -1.30 -22.28
CA ILE A 464 -12.48 -2.25 -21.36
C ILE A 464 -12.18 -1.82 -19.94
N SER A 465 -13.15 -1.92 -19.02
CA SER A 465 -12.92 -1.64 -17.60
C SER A 465 -13.48 -2.72 -16.70
N LEU A 466 -12.77 -2.96 -15.60
CA LEU A 466 -13.13 -3.88 -14.54
C LEU A 466 -13.89 -3.13 -13.44
N GLU A 467 -14.98 -3.69 -12.97
CA GLU A 467 -15.76 -3.18 -11.84
C GLU A 467 -14.99 -3.28 -10.53
N ARG A 468 -15.24 -2.32 -9.63
CA ARG A 468 -14.60 -2.21 -8.32
C ARG A 468 -15.54 -1.64 -7.26
N GLU A 469 -15.22 -1.88 -5.99
CA GLU A 469 -15.92 -1.28 -4.84
C GLU A 469 -14.92 -0.86 -3.76
N ASN A 470 -15.32 0.13 -2.95
CA ASN A 470 -14.59 0.61 -1.77
C ASN A 470 -15.42 0.49 -0.49
N ILE A 471 -16.26 -0.52 -0.41
CA ILE A 471 -17.15 -0.78 0.74
C ILE A 471 -16.39 -1.64 1.74
N SER A 472 -16.17 -1.12 2.95
CA SER A 472 -15.54 -1.88 4.05
C SER A 472 -16.44 -3.08 4.48
N PRO A 473 -15.83 -4.21 4.87
CA PRO A 473 -14.40 -4.46 4.95
C PRO A 473 -13.75 -4.66 3.57
N ILE A 474 -12.48 -4.25 3.42
CA ILE A 474 -11.70 -4.42 2.18
C ILE A 474 -10.71 -5.58 2.36
N SER A 475 -10.62 -6.44 1.36
CA SER A 475 -9.82 -7.68 1.43
C SER A 475 -8.32 -7.46 1.47
N ARG A 476 -7.81 -6.40 0.88
CA ARG A 476 -6.36 -6.16 0.70
C ARG A 476 -5.62 -7.28 -0.02
N GLN A 477 -6.36 -8.09 -0.80
CA GLN A 477 -5.84 -9.20 -1.60
C GLN A 477 -5.61 -8.83 -3.08
N THR A 478 -5.63 -7.55 -3.38
CA THR A 478 -5.54 -7.01 -4.74
C THR A 478 -4.13 -6.62 -5.11
N TYR A 479 -3.78 -6.85 -6.37
CA TYR A 479 -2.50 -6.52 -7.00
C TYR A 479 -2.72 -5.78 -8.31
N GLU A 480 -1.85 -4.82 -8.59
CA GLU A 480 -1.74 -4.20 -9.89
C GLU A 480 -0.63 -4.88 -10.70
N VAL A 481 -0.86 -5.05 -12.00
CA VAL A 481 0.14 -5.63 -12.89
C VAL A 481 0.33 -4.71 -14.08
N LEU A 482 1.51 -4.11 -14.20
CA LEU A 482 1.86 -3.27 -15.33
C LEU A 482 3.16 -3.73 -15.98
N SER A 483 3.14 -3.92 -17.29
CA SER A 483 4.32 -4.37 -18.06
C SER A 483 4.99 -5.65 -17.50
N GLY A 484 4.23 -6.49 -16.81
CA GLY A 484 4.70 -7.75 -16.22
C GLY A 484 5.23 -7.62 -14.78
N PHE A 485 5.27 -6.43 -14.21
CA PHE A 485 5.57 -6.22 -12.80
C PHE A 485 4.29 -6.35 -11.97
N TRP A 486 4.36 -7.17 -10.93
CA TRP A 486 3.32 -7.32 -9.93
C TRP A 486 3.61 -6.38 -8.76
N SER A 487 2.60 -5.63 -8.33
CA SER A 487 2.67 -4.72 -7.20
C SER A 487 1.45 -4.93 -6.32
N LYS A 488 1.62 -4.90 -5.01
CA LYS A 488 0.46 -4.83 -4.12
C LYS A 488 -0.37 -3.59 -4.50
N TYR A 489 -1.69 -3.72 -4.55
CA TYR A 489 -2.54 -2.56 -4.80
C TYR A 489 -2.36 -1.53 -3.68
N ARG A 490 -2.49 -0.24 -3.99
CA ARG A 490 -2.25 0.87 -3.07
C ARG A 490 -2.91 0.69 -1.70
N ASP A 491 -2.23 1.15 -0.65
CA ASP A 491 -2.75 1.09 0.73
C ASP A 491 -3.62 2.30 1.12
N TYR A 492 -3.46 3.43 0.43
CA TYR A 492 -4.32 4.59 0.57
C TYR A 492 -5.47 4.54 -0.43
N GLN A 493 -6.72 4.63 0.05
CA GLN A 493 -7.93 4.45 -0.75
C GLN A 493 -7.95 3.12 -1.51
N THR A 494 -7.62 2.04 -0.80
CA THR A 494 -7.64 0.68 -1.37
C THR A 494 -9.06 0.23 -1.72
N GLU A 495 -9.17 -0.75 -2.62
CA GLU A 495 -10.44 -1.19 -3.23
C GLU A 495 -10.44 -2.70 -3.46
N ASP A 496 -11.62 -3.30 -3.50
CA ASP A 496 -11.82 -4.66 -4.00
C ASP A 496 -12.37 -4.63 -5.44
N PHE A 497 -12.00 -5.66 -6.20
CA PHE A 497 -12.37 -5.79 -7.59
C PHE A 497 -13.29 -6.99 -7.80
N PHE A 498 -14.21 -6.85 -8.74
CA PHE A 498 -15.15 -7.93 -9.08
C PHE A 498 -14.45 -9.01 -9.89
N ILE A 499 -13.55 -9.73 -9.23
CA ILE A 499 -12.90 -10.95 -9.68
C ILE A 499 -13.28 -12.05 -8.70
N SER A 500 -13.65 -13.23 -9.22
CA SER A 500 -13.94 -14.39 -8.38
C SER A 500 -13.49 -15.70 -9.06
N ILE A 501 -13.43 -16.77 -8.29
CA ILE A 501 -13.13 -18.11 -8.78
C ILE A 501 -14.21 -19.10 -8.37
N ASP A 502 -14.42 -20.12 -9.22
CA ASP A 502 -15.28 -21.23 -8.89
C ASP A 502 -14.46 -22.48 -8.63
N LEU A 503 -14.71 -23.08 -7.48
CA LEU A 503 -14.04 -24.27 -6.97
C LEU A 503 -15.01 -25.44 -6.84
N GLN A 504 -14.48 -26.65 -6.95
CA GLN A 504 -15.16 -27.88 -6.55
C GLN A 504 -14.33 -28.63 -5.51
N LYS A 505 -15.00 -29.16 -4.48
CA LYS A 505 -14.38 -30.12 -3.58
C LYS A 505 -14.11 -31.41 -4.32
N ILE A 506 -12.91 -31.95 -4.14
CA ILE A 506 -12.60 -33.31 -4.58
C ILE A 506 -12.98 -34.22 -3.41
N PRO A 507 -13.97 -35.11 -3.58
CA PRO A 507 -14.27 -36.09 -2.54
C PRO A 507 -13.02 -36.92 -2.23
N PHE A 508 -12.67 -37.06 -0.97
CA PHE A 508 -11.69 -38.05 -0.57
C PHE A 508 -12.20 -39.41 -1.03
N ALA A 509 -11.44 -40.11 -1.89
CA ALA A 509 -11.69 -41.50 -2.11
C ALA A 509 -11.33 -42.24 -0.83
N GLU A 510 -12.32 -42.68 -0.07
CA GLU A 510 -12.12 -43.62 1.03
C GLU A 510 -11.73 -44.95 0.43
N ASP A 511 -10.44 -45.14 0.12
CA ASP A 511 -9.89 -46.45 -0.28
C ASP A 511 -9.50 -47.22 0.99
N ILE A 512 -10.43 -48.05 1.45
CA ILE A 512 -10.12 -49.05 2.48
C ILE A 512 -9.47 -50.24 1.81
N GLY A 513 -8.18 -50.14 1.55
CA GLY A 513 -7.37 -51.27 1.08
C GLY A 513 -7.09 -52.23 2.23
N VAL A 514 -7.59 -53.47 2.15
CA VAL A 514 -7.13 -54.57 3.01
C VAL A 514 -5.76 -55.03 2.49
N SER A 515 -4.69 -54.63 3.20
CA SER A 515 -3.32 -54.90 2.73
C SER A 515 -2.80 -56.30 3.00
N TYR A 516 -3.41 -57.10 3.93
CA TYR A 516 -3.01 -58.48 4.23
C TYR A 516 -4.11 -59.29 4.87
N ILE A 517 -4.34 -60.52 4.37
CA ILE A 517 -5.00 -61.60 5.08
C ILE A 517 -3.89 -62.59 5.45
N LEU A 518 -3.53 -62.68 6.74
CA LEU A 518 -2.67 -63.78 7.22
C LEU A 518 -3.54 -65.03 7.41
N SER A 519 -3.22 -66.05 6.60
CA SER A 519 -3.78 -67.43 6.74
C SER A 519 -3.01 -68.25 7.77
#